data_118a78d37f23a0dc45818c3579224fe3
#
_entry.id   118a78d37f23a0dc45818c3579224fe3
#
_cell.length_a   1.000
_cell.length_b   1.000
_cell.length_c   1.000
_cell.angle_alpha   90.00
_cell.angle_beta   90.00
_cell.angle_gamma   90.00
#
_symmetry.space_group_name_H-M   'P 1'
#
loop_
_entity.id
_entity.type
_entity.pdbx_description
1 polymer ?
#
loop_
_entity_poly.entity_id
_entity_poly.type
_entity_poly.pdbx_seq_one_letter_code
_entity_poly.pdbx_strand_id
1 'polypeptide(L)'
;MKNIKLWEPWYFENSKLPIWLSKIAPIDVWAFSAAFWVWCRGEMSDRTRRHEAIHYQQQLEMLFLGQWICYGICWLIGYAKYRDGAKAYRQNPFEQQAYELDDYEDALARRKFWGWTKYKI
;
A
#
# COMPACT_ATOMS: atom_id res chain seq x y z
N MET A 1 15.53 -11.11 -11.05
CA MET A 1 15.34 -10.16 -11.78
C MET A 1 14.94 -9.06 -11.19
N LYS A 2 15.32 -8.16 -11.27
CA LYS A 2 15.00 -7.23 -10.50
C LYS A 2 14.71 -6.07 -11.15
N ASN A 3 14.28 -5.19 -10.60
CA ASN A 3 14.23 -3.84 -11.01
C ASN A 3 13.90 -3.57 -12.39
N ILE A 4 12.95 -4.26 -12.88
CA ILE A 4 12.39 -3.95 -14.17
C ILE A 4 11.53 -2.73 -13.99
N LYS A 5 11.76 -1.69 -14.78
CA LYS A 5 11.07 -0.44 -14.60
C LYS A 5 9.55 -0.54 -14.73
N LEU A 6 9.09 -1.44 -15.56
CA LEU A 6 7.65 -1.58 -15.71
C LEU A 6 6.97 -2.10 -14.43
N TRP A 7 7.76 -2.58 -13.47
CA TRP A 7 7.23 -2.99 -12.17
C TRP A 7 7.18 -1.85 -11.17
N GLU A 8 7.48 -0.63 -11.59
CA GLU A 8 7.37 0.54 -10.74
C GLU A 8 6.26 1.44 -11.24
N PRO A 9 5.48 2.05 -10.34
CA PRO A 9 4.40 2.94 -10.73
C PRO A 9 4.91 4.33 -11.05
N TRP A 10 4.04 5.17 -11.58
CA TRP A 10 4.33 6.59 -11.72
C TRP A 10 3.96 7.29 -10.41
N TYR A 11 4.86 8.16 -9.95
CA TYR A 11 4.69 8.85 -8.67
C TYR A 11 4.29 10.30 -8.87
N PHE A 12 3.30 10.74 -8.10
CA PHE A 12 2.86 12.13 -8.08
C PHE A 12 2.98 12.65 -6.66
N GLU A 13 3.86 13.64 -6.47
CA GLU A 13 4.07 14.25 -5.17
C GLU A 13 3.21 15.51 -5.02
N ASN A 14 3.00 15.93 -3.77
CA ASN A 14 2.23 17.13 -3.46
C ASN A 14 0.83 17.12 -4.06
N SER A 15 0.22 15.95 -4.09
CA SER A 15 -1.13 15.77 -4.62
C SER A 15 -2.16 16.04 -3.53
N LYS A 16 -3.29 16.59 -3.93
CA LYS A 16 -4.42 16.82 -3.01
C LYS A 16 -5.29 15.58 -2.86
N LEU A 17 -5.08 14.56 -3.68
CA LEU A 17 -5.92 13.38 -3.65
C LEU A 17 -5.88 12.63 -2.31
N PRO A 18 -4.70 12.38 -1.70
CA PRO A 18 -4.68 11.74 -0.37
C PRO A 18 -5.40 12.57 0.69
N ILE A 19 -5.29 13.90 0.63
CA ILE A 19 -6.00 14.78 1.56
C ILE A 19 -7.51 14.61 1.39
N TRP A 20 -7.94 14.54 0.15
CA TRP A 20 -9.35 14.39 -0.18
C TRP A 20 -9.88 13.04 0.33
N LEU A 21 -9.10 11.99 0.12
CA LEU A 21 -9.47 10.66 0.58
C LEU A 21 -9.56 10.60 2.11
N SER A 22 -8.69 11.34 2.79
CA SER A 22 -8.71 11.38 4.26
C SER A 22 -9.99 12.00 4.81
N LYS A 23 -10.70 12.78 4.00
CA LYS A 23 -11.97 13.39 4.42
C LYS A 23 -13.13 12.42 4.31
N ILE A 24 -13.02 11.42 3.45
CA ILE A 24 -14.10 10.46 3.26
C ILE A 24 -13.84 9.16 4.01
N ALA A 25 -12.59 8.76 4.13
CA ALA A 25 -12.23 7.54 4.82
C ALA A 25 -11.94 7.85 6.30
N PRO A 26 -12.20 6.93 7.21
CA PRO A 26 -11.94 7.17 8.65
C PRO A 26 -10.46 6.93 8.99
N ILE A 27 -9.56 7.35 8.15
CA ILE A 27 -8.12 7.26 8.36
C ILE A 27 -7.44 8.44 7.71
N ASP A 28 -6.22 8.73 8.13
CA ASP A 28 -5.42 9.80 7.57
C ASP A 28 -4.50 9.23 6.49
N VAL A 29 -4.75 9.60 5.25
CA VAL A 29 -4.03 9.05 4.10
C VAL A 29 -2.88 9.98 3.72
N TRP A 30 -1.65 9.49 3.82
CA TRP A 30 -0.46 10.24 3.39
C TRP A 30 -0.18 9.99 1.91
N ALA A 31 -0.26 8.75 1.49
CA ALA A 31 -0.01 8.36 0.11
C ALA A 31 -1.01 7.30 -0.32
N PHE A 32 -1.21 7.18 -1.61
CA PHE A 32 -2.25 6.31 -2.13
C PHE A 32 -1.79 5.73 -3.47
N SER A 33 -1.90 4.42 -3.61
CA SER A 33 -1.52 3.71 -4.82
C SER A 33 -2.75 3.14 -5.51
N ALA A 34 -2.93 3.45 -6.78
CA ALA A 34 -4.02 2.90 -7.56
C ALA A 34 -3.58 2.69 -9.00
N ALA A 35 -3.78 1.48 -9.52
CA ALA A 35 -3.39 1.09 -10.86
C ALA A 35 -1.91 1.40 -11.08
N PHE A 36 -1.58 2.21 -12.08
CA PHE A 36 -0.19 2.51 -12.41
C PHE A 36 0.34 3.76 -11.71
N TRP A 37 -0.44 4.37 -10.83
CA TRP A 37 -0.12 5.67 -10.25
C TRP A 37 -0.04 5.60 -8.74
N VAL A 38 0.83 6.44 -8.18
CA VAL A 38 0.94 6.66 -6.74
C VAL A 38 0.86 8.15 -6.50
N TRP A 39 -0.02 8.57 -5.59
CA TRP A 39 -0.18 9.96 -5.21
C TRP A 39 0.22 10.14 -3.76
N CYS A 40 1.00 11.17 -3.48
CA CYS A 40 1.43 11.51 -2.13
C CYS A 40 1.09 12.98 -1.87
N ARG A 41 0.64 13.30 -0.67
CA ARG A 41 0.25 14.68 -0.37
C ARG A 41 1.43 15.58 -0.05
N GLY A 42 2.63 15.06 0.01
CA GLY A 42 3.85 15.83 0.18
C GLY A 42 4.93 15.26 -0.72
N GLU A 43 6.18 15.52 -0.37
CA GLU A 43 7.30 14.94 -1.08
C GLU A 43 7.50 13.50 -0.64
N MET A 44 7.85 12.64 -1.56
CA MET A 44 8.06 11.23 -1.25
C MET A 44 9.50 10.97 -0.87
N SER A 45 9.69 10.40 0.32
CA SER A 45 10.98 9.83 0.68
C SER A 45 11.19 8.53 -0.10
N ASP A 46 12.42 8.05 -0.14
CA ASP A 46 12.69 6.78 -0.79
C ASP A 46 11.92 5.64 -0.11
N ARG A 47 11.76 5.72 1.20
CA ARG A 47 10.98 4.75 1.94
C ARG A 47 9.53 4.74 1.50
N THR A 48 8.92 5.91 1.34
CA THR A 48 7.54 6.02 0.89
C THR A 48 7.39 5.46 -0.53
N ARG A 49 8.36 5.76 -1.40
CA ARG A 49 8.33 5.20 -2.76
C ARG A 49 8.40 3.68 -2.74
N ARG A 50 9.25 3.10 -1.90
CA ARG A 50 9.35 1.64 -1.77
C ARG A 50 8.05 1.06 -1.23
N HIS A 51 7.47 1.70 -0.23
CA HIS A 51 6.21 1.26 0.37
C HIS A 51 5.09 1.21 -0.69
N GLU A 52 4.94 2.29 -1.43
CA GLU A 52 3.88 2.35 -2.44
C GLU A 52 4.15 1.44 -3.63
N ALA A 53 5.44 1.25 -3.98
CA ALA A 53 5.79 0.32 -5.03
C ALA A 53 5.44 -1.13 -4.66
N ILE A 54 5.56 -1.49 -3.37
CA ILE A 54 5.13 -2.80 -2.90
C ILE A 54 3.62 -2.95 -3.10
N HIS A 55 2.83 -1.95 -2.77
CA HIS A 55 1.40 -1.98 -3.01
C HIS A 55 1.09 -2.10 -4.50
N TYR A 56 1.86 -1.42 -5.34
CA TYR A 56 1.69 -1.53 -6.77
C TYR A 56 1.90 -2.98 -7.23
N GLN A 57 2.93 -3.65 -6.71
CA GLN A 57 3.16 -5.04 -7.06
C GLN A 57 2.06 -5.96 -6.53
N GLN A 58 1.53 -5.67 -5.34
CA GLN A 58 0.38 -6.40 -4.81
C GLN A 58 -0.81 -6.25 -5.76
N GLN A 59 -1.03 -5.06 -6.28
CA GLN A 59 -2.10 -4.82 -7.25
C GLN A 59 -1.87 -5.60 -8.54
N LEU A 60 -0.63 -5.63 -9.03
CA LEU A 60 -0.32 -6.36 -10.26
C LEU A 60 -0.60 -7.86 -10.11
N GLU A 61 -0.21 -8.46 -9.00
CA GLU A 61 -0.42 -9.90 -8.82
C GLU A 61 -1.88 -10.26 -8.64
N MET A 62 -2.74 -9.30 -8.32
CA MET A 62 -4.17 -9.52 -8.12
C MET A 62 -5.02 -8.76 -9.14
N LEU A 63 -4.42 -8.35 -10.25
CA LEU A 63 -5.11 -7.67 -11.36
C LEU A 63 -5.83 -6.39 -10.88
N PHE A 64 -5.17 -5.63 -10.02
CA PHE A 64 -5.65 -4.34 -9.50
C PHE A 64 -6.95 -4.45 -8.70
N LEU A 65 -8.05 -4.77 -9.34
CA LEU A 65 -9.35 -4.81 -8.68
C LEU A 65 -9.40 -5.86 -7.58
N GLY A 66 -8.77 -7.02 -7.81
CA GLY A 66 -8.71 -8.07 -6.80
C GLY A 66 -8.01 -7.59 -5.53
N GLN A 67 -6.91 -6.87 -5.68
CA GLN A 67 -6.18 -6.33 -4.54
C GLN A 67 -7.05 -5.35 -3.76
N TRP A 68 -7.75 -4.46 -4.46
CA TRP A 68 -8.61 -3.47 -3.81
C TRP A 68 -9.73 -4.14 -3.03
N ILE A 69 -10.34 -5.17 -3.60
CA ILE A 69 -11.42 -5.90 -2.92
C ILE A 69 -10.88 -6.58 -1.66
N CYS A 70 -9.75 -7.30 -1.79
CA CYS A 70 -9.17 -8.00 -0.64
C CYS A 70 -8.68 -7.02 0.42
N TYR A 71 -8.10 -5.90 0.00
CA TYR A 71 -7.65 -4.87 0.92
C TYR A 71 -8.82 -4.33 1.74
N GLY A 72 -9.92 -4.03 1.06
CA GLY A 72 -11.12 -3.53 1.72
C GLY A 72 -11.70 -4.53 2.71
N ILE A 73 -11.77 -5.80 2.32
CA ILE A 73 -12.27 -6.85 3.20
C ILE A 73 -11.37 -6.98 4.43
N CYS A 74 -10.06 -7.00 4.25
CA CYS A 74 -9.11 -7.09 5.36
C CYS A 74 -9.26 -5.90 6.29
N TRP A 75 -9.45 -4.69 5.75
CA TRP A 75 -9.64 -3.51 6.58
C TRP A 75 -10.93 -3.61 7.40
N LEU A 76 -12.01 -4.09 6.78
CA LEU A 76 -13.28 -4.25 7.49
C LEU A 76 -13.17 -5.27 8.62
N ILE A 77 -12.47 -6.37 8.39
CA ILE A 77 -12.23 -7.37 9.43
C ILE A 77 -11.44 -6.73 10.57
N GLY A 78 -10.40 -5.97 10.25
CA GLY A 78 -9.60 -5.29 11.25
C GLY A 78 -10.42 -4.26 12.02
N TYR A 79 -11.26 -3.51 11.33
CA TYR A 79 -12.11 -2.52 12.00
C TYR A 79 -13.10 -3.20 12.94
N ALA A 80 -13.69 -4.31 12.53
CA ALA A 80 -14.58 -5.06 13.39
C ALA A 80 -13.86 -5.58 14.63
N LYS A 81 -12.58 -5.95 14.47
CA LYS A 81 -11.78 -6.50 15.56
C LYS A 81 -11.29 -5.43 16.52
N TYR A 82 -10.78 -4.33 15.99
CA TYR A 82 -10.11 -3.31 16.81
C TYR A 82 -10.95 -2.07 17.08
N ARG A 83 -11.98 -1.83 16.29
CA ARG A 83 -12.83 -0.64 16.38
C ARG A 83 -12.03 0.65 16.25
N ASP A 84 -10.95 0.60 15.48
CA ASP A 84 -10.04 1.71 15.27
C ASP A 84 -9.58 1.65 13.83
N GLY A 85 -9.91 2.66 13.04
CA GLY A 85 -9.59 2.68 11.61
C GLY A 85 -8.10 2.69 11.32
N ALA A 86 -7.33 3.43 12.12
CA ALA A 86 -5.88 3.49 11.95
C ALA A 86 -5.23 2.16 12.28
N LYS A 87 -5.69 1.49 13.33
CA LYS A 87 -5.16 0.18 13.70
C LYS A 87 -5.54 -0.87 12.68
N ALA A 88 -6.78 -0.83 12.17
CA ALA A 88 -7.22 -1.71 11.10
C ALA A 88 -6.34 -1.55 9.86
N TYR A 89 -5.99 -0.33 9.53
CA TYR A 89 -5.08 -0.04 8.42
C TYR A 89 -3.71 -0.67 8.65
N ARG A 90 -3.13 -0.46 9.82
CA ARG A 90 -1.78 -0.98 10.10
C ARG A 90 -1.74 -2.50 10.17
N GLN A 91 -2.82 -3.13 10.63
CA GLN A 91 -2.88 -4.58 10.75
C GLN A 91 -3.32 -5.28 9.45
N ASN A 92 -3.66 -4.52 8.43
CA ASN A 92 -3.99 -5.09 7.13
C ASN A 92 -2.77 -5.82 6.58
N PRO A 93 -2.88 -7.10 6.16
CA PRO A 93 -1.73 -7.86 5.67
C PRO A 93 -0.96 -7.17 4.55
N PHE A 94 -1.65 -6.45 3.66
CA PHE A 94 -0.99 -5.71 2.59
C PHE A 94 -0.11 -4.61 3.15
N GLU A 95 -0.55 -3.93 4.20
CA GLU A 95 0.24 -2.90 4.84
C GLU A 95 1.36 -3.49 5.67
N GLN A 96 1.11 -4.62 6.35
CA GLN A 96 2.16 -5.26 7.14
C GLN A 96 3.34 -5.65 6.26
N GLN A 97 3.10 -6.20 5.08
CA GLN A 97 4.18 -6.53 4.17
C GLN A 97 4.93 -5.29 3.73
N ALA A 98 4.21 -4.23 3.38
CA ALA A 98 4.85 -2.99 2.92
C ALA A 98 5.69 -2.36 4.03
N TYR A 99 5.18 -2.30 5.25
CA TYR A 99 5.93 -1.72 6.38
C TYR A 99 7.14 -2.55 6.76
N GLU A 100 7.05 -3.86 6.64
CA GLU A 100 8.20 -4.71 6.95
C GLU A 100 9.33 -4.51 5.96
N LEU A 101 9.02 -4.29 4.70
CA LEU A 101 10.03 -4.25 3.65
C LEU A 101 10.50 -2.85 3.27
N ASP A 102 9.73 -1.82 3.58
CA ASP A 102 10.01 -0.48 3.04
C ASP A 102 11.31 0.15 3.56
N ASP A 103 11.90 -0.41 4.63
CA ASP A 103 13.19 0.06 5.14
C ASP A 103 14.37 -0.43 4.31
N TYR A 104 14.18 -1.44 3.47
CA TYR A 104 15.25 -2.01 2.68
C TYR A 104 15.33 -1.35 1.31
N GLU A 105 16.53 -0.98 0.89
CA GLU A 105 16.70 -0.38 -0.44
C GLU A 105 16.31 -1.34 -1.56
N ASP A 106 16.47 -2.64 -1.32
CA ASP A 106 16.09 -3.68 -2.29
C ASP A 106 14.73 -4.30 -1.94
N ALA A 107 13.81 -3.50 -1.40
CA ALA A 107 12.52 -3.97 -0.94
C ALA A 107 11.76 -4.78 -2.01
N LEU A 108 11.76 -4.30 -3.25
CA LEU A 108 11.04 -4.99 -4.31
C LEU A 108 11.65 -6.33 -4.66
N ALA A 109 12.97 -6.45 -4.54
CA ALA A 109 13.65 -7.73 -4.78
C ALA A 109 13.43 -8.70 -3.62
N ARG A 110 13.24 -8.19 -2.40
CA ARG A 110 12.99 -9.03 -1.23
C ARG A 110 11.56 -9.54 -1.17
N ARG A 111 10.64 -8.82 -1.79
CA ARG A 111 9.22 -9.16 -1.71
C ARG A 111 8.93 -10.45 -2.46
N LYS A 112 8.18 -11.35 -1.81
CA LYS A 112 7.76 -12.59 -2.43
C LYS A 112 6.35 -12.45 -2.98
N PHE A 113 6.10 -13.08 -4.10
CA PHE A 113 4.79 -13.11 -4.72
C PHE A 113 3.80 -13.72 -3.70
N TRP A 114 2.67 -13.06 -3.52
CA TRP A 114 1.65 -13.47 -2.55
C TRP A 114 2.16 -13.50 -1.11
N GLY A 115 3.30 -12.86 -0.85
CA GLY A 115 3.91 -12.85 0.50
C GLY A 115 3.05 -12.19 1.56
N TRP A 116 2.11 -11.32 1.16
CA TRP A 116 1.22 -10.66 2.11
C TRP A 116 0.33 -11.67 2.84
N THR A 117 0.11 -12.85 2.27
CA THR A 117 -0.77 -13.86 2.86
C THR A 117 -0.25 -14.47 4.16
N LYS A 118 1.04 -14.28 4.47
CA LYS A 118 1.58 -14.82 5.72
C LYS A 118 1.24 -13.96 6.94
N TYR A 119 0.76 -12.74 6.74
CA TYR A 119 0.46 -11.83 7.84
C TYR A 119 -0.99 -12.01 8.29
N LYS A 120 -1.23 -11.81 9.58
CA LYS A 120 -2.57 -11.92 10.15
C LYS A 120 -3.04 -10.57 10.65
N ILE A 121 -4.34 -10.36 10.54
CA ILE A 121 -4.97 -9.12 11.02
C ILE A 121 -4.98 -9.07 12.54
#